data_9e139a0c038b50e417a17aca86786ebc
#
_entry.id   9e139a0c038b50e417a17aca86786ebc
#
_cell.length_a   1.000
_cell.length_b   1.000
_cell.length_c   1.000
_cell.angle_alpha   90.00
_cell.angle_beta   90.00
_cell.angle_gamma   90.00
#
_symmetry.space_group_name_H-M   'P 1'
#
loop_
_entity.id
_entity.type
_entity.pdbx_description
1 polymer ?
#
loop_
_entity_poly.entity_id
_entity_poly.type
_entity_poly.pdbx_seq_one_letter_code
_entity_poly.pdbx_strand_id
1 'polypeptide(L)'
;MSSRYEPPAGLIGTMTWLYAVQFAAPLVLIGWLLWVPARSGLGFVVQVFGSVAALAVMALQGIWLLPPWWAPFMFAVALGVAALLGWRRIRPFSSAVPVTWGAWTVLVLFIALGTASTYGTVIALRSRTTPAVGIVSLAFPLEPGRYLVVNGGSNISTNAHLETLDAGVPRYRAWRGQSYGVDLVALDRFGLRARGVQPADPRAYFIYGARVLSPCAGQVVIAVDGLPDMQVPEVDRDHLAGNHVMLRCAEADVLLGHLQPGSVRVRAGANVAVGDWLGSVGNSGNTGEPHLHVHAQGKGPTETPLGGDPRRIEFKGRFPVRGDRIEAP
;
A
#
# COMPACT_ATOMS: atom_id res chain seq x y z
N MET A 1 35.25 10.16 7.90
CA MET A 1 35.10 8.70 7.92
C MET A 1 33.63 8.37 7.74
N SER A 2 33.22 8.09 6.51
CA SER A 2 31.86 7.72 6.14
C SER A 2 31.68 6.25 6.50
N SER A 3 30.95 5.95 7.55
CA SER A 3 30.51 4.58 7.82
C SER A 3 29.50 4.21 6.73
N ARG A 4 29.92 3.40 5.79
CA ARG A 4 28.98 2.75 4.86
C ARG A 4 28.02 1.90 5.67
N TYR A 5 26.79 2.37 5.80
CA TYR A 5 25.72 1.57 6.38
C TYR A 5 25.37 0.48 5.35
N GLU A 6 25.79 -0.76 5.62
CA GLU A 6 25.24 -1.91 4.91
C GLU A 6 23.81 -2.13 5.38
N PRO A 7 22.83 -2.10 4.46
CA PRO A 7 21.45 -2.35 4.83
C PRO A 7 21.32 -3.80 5.29
N PRO A 8 20.47 -4.11 6.27
CA PRO A 8 20.05 -5.49 6.45
C PRO A 8 19.47 -5.99 5.12
N ALA A 9 19.91 -7.14 4.66
CA ALA A 9 19.49 -7.82 3.42
C ALA A 9 17.96 -8.08 3.33
N GLY A 10 17.17 -7.47 4.23
CA GLY A 10 15.78 -7.74 4.50
C GLY A 10 14.75 -7.04 3.60
N LEU A 11 15.02 -5.85 3.02
CA LEU A 11 13.94 -5.10 2.36
C LEU A 11 13.62 -5.62 0.95
N ILE A 12 14.61 -6.02 0.18
CA ILE A 12 14.41 -6.64 -1.16
C ILE A 12 13.73 -8.01 -0.99
N GLY A 13 14.14 -8.76 0.03
CA GLY A 13 13.48 -10.00 0.45
C GLY A 13 12.02 -9.79 0.87
N THR A 14 11.68 -8.65 1.48
CA THR A 14 10.35 -8.42 2.06
C THR A 14 9.26 -8.23 0.99
N MET A 15 9.52 -7.48 -0.09
CA MET A 15 8.53 -7.30 -1.17
C MET A 15 8.32 -8.58 -1.97
N THR A 16 9.40 -9.29 -2.32
CA THR A 16 9.32 -10.59 -3.01
C THR A 16 8.59 -11.63 -2.15
N TRP A 17 8.85 -11.67 -0.85
CA TRP A 17 8.14 -12.51 0.12
C TRP A 17 6.65 -12.16 0.18
N LEU A 18 6.32 -10.88 0.25
CA LEU A 18 4.94 -10.42 0.31
C LEU A 18 4.14 -10.89 -0.90
N TYR A 19 4.71 -10.73 -2.11
CA TYR A 19 4.09 -11.22 -3.35
C TYR A 19 3.96 -12.75 -3.35
N ALA A 20 5.00 -13.46 -2.92
CA ALA A 20 4.96 -14.92 -2.83
C ALA A 20 3.86 -15.40 -1.88
N VAL A 21 3.71 -14.77 -0.71
CA VAL A 21 2.67 -15.09 0.27
C VAL A 21 1.28 -14.77 -0.28
N GLN A 22 1.09 -13.64 -0.94
CA GLN A 22 -0.20 -13.26 -1.56
C GLN A 22 -0.65 -14.26 -2.65
N PHE A 23 0.29 -14.97 -3.26
CA PHE A 23 -0.01 -16.03 -4.24
C PHE A 23 -0.17 -17.40 -3.57
N ALA A 24 0.83 -17.79 -2.77
CA ALA A 24 0.92 -19.14 -2.22
C ALA A 24 -0.16 -19.42 -1.15
N ALA A 25 -0.41 -18.49 -0.23
CA ALA A 25 -1.32 -18.75 0.87
C ALA A 25 -2.77 -18.99 0.41
N PRO A 26 -3.39 -18.20 -0.50
CA PRO A 26 -4.70 -18.54 -1.04
C PRO A 26 -4.74 -19.91 -1.73
N LEU A 27 -3.71 -20.25 -2.52
CA LEU A 27 -3.65 -21.53 -3.21
C LEU A 27 -3.52 -22.71 -2.24
N VAL A 28 -2.74 -22.56 -1.17
CA VAL A 28 -2.62 -23.56 -0.11
C VAL A 28 -3.97 -23.76 0.60
N LEU A 29 -4.69 -22.71 0.94
CA LEU A 29 -6.00 -22.78 1.59
C LEU A 29 -7.06 -23.44 0.66
N ILE A 30 -7.07 -23.07 -0.60
CA ILE A 30 -7.94 -23.68 -1.62
C ILE A 30 -7.60 -25.17 -1.79
N GLY A 31 -6.32 -25.49 -1.95
CA GLY A 31 -5.83 -26.87 -2.06
C GLY A 31 -6.16 -27.70 -0.80
N TRP A 32 -6.03 -27.09 0.39
CA TRP A 32 -6.39 -27.75 1.63
C TRP A 32 -7.85 -28.18 1.62
N LEU A 33 -8.78 -27.30 1.31
CA LEU A 33 -10.22 -27.63 1.27
C LEU A 33 -10.56 -28.65 0.17
N LEU A 34 -9.79 -28.70 -0.91
CA LEU A 34 -10.01 -29.66 -2.01
C LEU A 34 -9.48 -31.06 -1.70
N TRP A 35 -8.30 -31.17 -1.06
CA TRP A 35 -7.59 -32.46 -0.98
C TRP A 35 -7.47 -33.02 0.42
N VAL A 36 -7.65 -32.19 1.47
CA VAL A 36 -7.58 -32.64 2.85
C VAL A 36 -9.00 -32.80 3.42
N PRO A 37 -9.58 -34.01 3.43
CA PRO A 37 -10.96 -34.19 3.86
C PRO A 37 -11.10 -33.91 5.36
N ALA A 38 -12.02 -33.05 5.72
CA ALA A 38 -12.44 -32.89 7.10
C ALA A 38 -13.17 -34.16 7.58
N ARG A 39 -12.79 -34.68 8.74
CA ARG A 39 -13.35 -35.90 9.29
C ARG A 39 -14.61 -35.67 10.12
N SER A 40 -15.02 -34.42 10.33
CA SER A 40 -16.21 -34.05 11.10
C SER A 40 -16.85 -32.78 10.55
N GLY A 41 -18.16 -32.61 10.81
CA GLY A 41 -18.90 -31.43 10.40
C GLY A 41 -18.35 -30.14 11.00
N LEU A 42 -18.08 -30.14 12.32
CA LEU A 42 -17.45 -29.00 12.99
C LEU A 42 -16.05 -28.66 12.40
N GLY A 43 -15.24 -29.72 12.19
CA GLY A 43 -13.91 -29.52 11.58
C GLY A 43 -13.96 -28.85 10.20
N PHE A 44 -14.94 -29.24 9.37
CA PHE A 44 -15.14 -28.61 8.07
C PHE A 44 -15.53 -27.13 8.16
N VAL A 45 -16.54 -26.82 8.98
CA VAL A 45 -17.01 -25.44 9.18
C VAL A 45 -15.89 -24.52 9.66
N VAL A 46 -15.09 -25.01 10.62
CA VAL A 46 -13.95 -24.25 11.16
C VAL A 46 -12.84 -24.05 10.12
N GLN A 47 -12.55 -25.07 9.29
CA GLN A 47 -11.56 -24.92 8.20
C GLN A 47 -12.02 -23.89 7.15
N VAL A 48 -13.31 -23.91 6.77
CA VAL A 48 -13.87 -22.89 5.85
C VAL A 48 -13.82 -21.51 6.49
N PHE A 49 -14.22 -21.36 7.75
CA PHE A 49 -14.17 -20.09 8.48
C PHE A 49 -12.74 -19.53 8.51
N GLY A 50 -11.77 -20.33 8.95
CA GLY A 50 -10.37 -19.91 9.02
C GLY A 50 -9.79 -19.49 7.66
N SER A 51 -10.13 -20.23 6.60
CA SER A 51 -9.70 -19.92 5.23
C SER A 51 -10.33 -18.63 4.71
N VAL A 52 -11.62 -18.42 4.93
CA VAL A 52 -12.32 -17.20 4.52
C VAL A 52 -11.77 -15.99 5.27
N ALA A 53 -11.58 -16.09 6.60
CA ALA A 53 -11.02 -15.02 7.40
C ALA A 53 -9.59 -14.66 6.96
N ALA A 54 -8.75 -15.68 6.68
CA ALA A 54 -7.39 -15.46 6.18
C ALA A 54 -7.38 -14.75 4.83
N LEU A 55 -8.25 -15.15 3.90
CA LEU A 55 -8.37 -14.47 2.61
C LEU A 55 -8.90 -13.03 2.76
N ALA A 56 -9.84 -12.79 3.69
CA ALA A 56 -10.38 -11.45 3.94
C ALA A 56 -9.31 -10.47 4.47
N VAL A 57 -8.49 -10.88 5.45
CA VAL A 57 -7.41 -10.02 5.94
C VAL A 57 -6.36 -9.77 4.87
N MET A 58 -6.01 -10.78 4.07
CA MET A 58 -5.09 -10.61 2.95
C MET A 58 -5.64 -9.65 1.90
N ALA A 59 -6.94 -9.73 1.58
CA ALA A 59 -7.58 -8.84 0.62
C ALA A 59 -7.53 -7.37 1.05
N LEU A 60 -7.61 -7.09 2.36
CA LEU A 60 -7.63 -5.72 2.90
C LEU A 60 -6.24 -5.14 3.18
N GLN A 61 -5.27 -5.97 3.60
CA GLN A 61 -3.94 -5.52 3.98
C GLN A 61 -2.89 -5.71 2.89
N GLY A 62 -3.12 -6.63 1.96
CA GLY A 62 -2.19 -6.95 0.89
C GLY A 62 -1.95 -5.78 -0.05
N ILE A 63 -0.75 -5.72 -0.61
CA ILE A 63 -0.38 -4.79 -1.69
C ILE A 63 -0.64 -5.50 -3.01
N TRP A 64 -1.85 -5.36 -3.55
CA TRP A 64 -2.31 -6.07 -4.75
C TRP A 64 -1.80 -5.41 -6.04
N LEU A 65 -0.49 -5.41 -6.19
CA LEU A 65 0.23 -5.02 -7.40
C LEU A 65 0.66 -6.24 -8.22
N LEU A 66 0.99 -7.32 -7.49
CA LEU A 66 1.28 -8.63 -8.06
C LEU A 66 0.94 -9.72 -7.02
N PRO A 67 -0.07 -10.55 -7.25
CA PRO A 67 -1.05 -10.47 -8.35
C PRO A 67 -1.89 -9.17 -8.29
N PRO A 68 -2.61 -8.83 -9.40
CA PRO A 68 -3.35 -7.56 -9.47
C PRO A 68 -4.49 -7.45 -8.46
N TRP A 69 -5.01 -6.23 -8.28
CA TRP A 69 -6.05 -5.88 -7.31
C TRP A 69 -7.33 -6.75 -7.38
N TRP A 70 -7.63 -7.35 -8.51
CA TRP A 70 -8.81 -8.22 -8.67
C TRP A 70 -8.56 -9.68 -8.24
N ALA A 71 -7.31 -10.09 -8.02
CA ALA A 71 -6.95 -11.47 -7.65
C ALA A 71 -7.63 -11.97 -6.36
N PRO A 72 -7.81 -11.17 -5.29
CA PRO A 72 -8.55 -11.61 -4.10
C PRO A 72 -9.96 -12.10 -4.42
N PHE A 73 -10.64 -11.47 -5.37
CA PHE A 73 -12.00 -11.89 -5.78
C PHE A 73 -11.97 -13.23 -6.50
N MET A 74 -10.97 -13.47 -7.34
CA MET A 74 -10.77 -14.78 -8.01
C MET A 74 -10.46 -15.87 -6.98
N PHE A 75 -9.61 -15.58 -6.00
CA PHE A 75 -9.34 -16.52 -4.91
C PHE A 75 -10.58 -16.78 -4.05
N ALA A 76 -11.39 -15.77 -3.79
CA ALA A 76 -12.66 -15.94 -3.03
C ALA A 76 -13.63 -16.87 -3.78
N VAL A 77 -13.80 -16.71 -5.09
CA VAL A 77 -14.62 -17.60 -5.91
C VAL A 77 -14.04 -19.02 -5.89
N ALA A 78 -12.73 -19.18 -6.11
CA ALA A 78 -12.08 -20.49 -6.09
C ALA A 78 -12.20 -21.19 -4.72
N LEU A 79 -12.06 -20.42 -3.61
CA LEU A 79 -12.23 -20.92 -2.25
C LEU A 79 -13.68 -21.39 -2.01
N GLY A 80 -14.67 -20.62 -2.49
CA GLY A 80 -16.08 -20.99 -2.42
C GLY A 80 -16.40 -22.29 -3.17
N VAL A 81 -15.85 -22.44 -4.38
CA VAL A 81 -15.95 -23.68 -5.15
C VAL A 81 -15.29 -24.84 -4.43
N ALA A 82 -14.07 -24.64 -3.89
CA ALA A 82 -13.37 -25.66 -3.11
C ALA A 82 -14.16 -26.10 -1.87
N ALA A 83 -14.75 -25.16 -1.16
CA ALA A 83 -15.62 -25.45 0.00
C ALA A 83 -16.85 -26.26 -0.42
N LEU A 84 -17.53 -25.89 -1.52
CA LEU A 84 -18.70 -26.63 -2.03
C LEU A 84 -18.34 -28.07 -2.45
N LEU A 85 -17.23 -28.24 -3.17
CA LEU A 85 -16.76 -29.56 -3.59
C LEU A 85 -16.32 -30.40 -2.39
N GLY A 86 -15.60 -29.82 -1.44
CA GLY A 86 -15.22 -30.45 -0.19
C GLY A 86 -16.46 -30.93 0.59
N TRP A 87 -17.46 -30.05 0.75
CA TRP A 87 -18.73 -30.40 1.40
C TRP A 87 -19.43 -31.61 0.75
N ARG A 88 -19.53 -31.65 -0.57
CA ARG A 88 -20.16 -32.73 -1.31
C ARG A 88 -19.43 -34.07 -1.16
N ARG A 89 -18.08 -34.05 -1.05
CA ARG A 89 -17.26 -35.25 -0.92
C ARG A 89 -17.35 -35.92 0.44
N ILE A 90 -17.58 -35.15 1.51
CA ILE A 90 -17.52 -35.63 2.88
C ILE A 90 -18.90 -35.86 3.52
N ARG A 91 -19.98 -35.67 2.77
CA ARG A 91 -21.33 -35.98 3.24
C ARG A 91 -21.72 -37.45 2.92
N PRO A 92 -22.36 -38.15 3.88
CA PRO A 92 -22.60 -37.76 5.26
C PRO A 92 -21.30 -37.82 6.10
N PHE A 93 -21.15 -36.86 7.03
CA PHE A 93 -20.00 -36.88 7.95
C PHE A 93 -20.02 -38.12 8.82
N SER A 94 -18.83 -38.70 9.08
CA SER A 94 -18.68 -39.82 10.01
C SER A 94 -18.98 -39.43 11.47
N SER A 95 -18.86 -38.16 11.82
CA SER A 95 -19.14 -37.60 13.15
C SER A 95 -19.43 -36.09 13.08
N ALA A 96 -20.17 -35.57 14.06
CA ALA A 96 -20.40 -34.13 14.20
C ALA A 96 -19.16 -33.41 14.69
N VAL A 97 -18.39 -34.02 15.58
CA VAL A 97 -17.17 -33.46 16.22
C VAL A 97 -15.93 -34.29 15.88
N PRO A 98 -14.72 -33.72 15.99
CA PRO A 98 -13.48 -34.47 15.80
C PRO A 98 -13.34 -35.64 16.77
N VAL A 99 -12.88 -36.80 16.27
CA VAL A 99 -12.70 -38.02 17.09
C VAL A 99 -11.27 -38.48 17.21
N THR A 100 -10.34 -37.83 16.48
CA THR A 100 -8.89 -38.15 16.52
C THR A 100 -8.06 -36.94 16.93
N TRP A 101 -6.92 -37.16 17.55
CA TRP A 101 -6.01 -36.11 17.93
C TRP A 101 -5.62 -35.22 16.77
N GLY A 102 -5.31 -35.79 15.59
CA GLY A 102 -4.98 -35.02 14.39
C GLY A 102 -6.13 -34.12 13.90
N ALA A 103 -7.38 -34.58 14.02
CA ALA A 103 -8.54 -33.77 13.67
C ALA A 103 -8.76 -32.61 14.67
N TRP A 104 -8.50 -32.81 15.95
CA TRP A 104 -8.50 -31.73 16.95
C TRP A 104 -7.37 -30.73 16.73
N THR A 105 -6.15 -31.19 16.40
CA THR A 105 -5.05 -30.31 16.06
C THR A 105 -5.39 -29.39 14.88
N VAL A 106 -5.92 -29.94 13.79
CA VAL A 106 -6.35 -29.15 12.63
C VAL A 106 -7.44 -28.14 13.02
N LEU A 107 -8.42 -28.55 13.82
CA LEU A 107 -9.49 -27.67 14.29
C LEU A 107 -8.90 -26.48 15.07
N VAL A 108 -7.99 -26.73 16.02
CA VAL A 108 -7.36 -25.68 16.83
C VAL A 108 -6.55 -24.73 15.97
N LEU A 109 -5.77 -25.25 15.01
CA LEU A 109 -5.00 -24.41 14.08
C LEU A 109 -5.89 -23.49 13.25
N PHE A 110 -7.01 -23.98 12.71
CA PHE A 110 -7.92 -23.16 11.93
C PHE A 110 -8.76 -22.19 12.79
N ILE A 111 -9.07 -22.52 14.04
CA ILE A 111 -9.62 -21.55 15.00
C ILE A 111 -8.62 -20.42 15.24
N ALA A 112 -7.36 -20.73 15.52
CA ALA A 112 -6.31 -19.74 15.75
C ALA A 112 -6.11 -18.85 14.50
N LEU A 113 -6.02 -19.47 13.31
CA LEU A 113 -5.93 -18.75 12.03
C LEU A 113 -7.12 -17.83 11.83
N GLY A 114 -8.35 -18.35 12.00
CA GLY A 114 -9.58 -17.59 11.81
C GLY A 114 -9.72 -16.43 12.79
N THR A 115 -9.37 -16.63 14.05
CA THR A 115 -9.43 -15.59 15.09
C THR A 115 -8.42 -14.48 14.84
N ALA A 116 -7.16 -14.84 14.59
CA ALA A 116 -6.10 -13.88 14.27
C ALA A 116 -6.42 -13.09 13.00
N SER A 117 -6.89 -13.76 11.95
CA SER A 117 -7.28 -13.13 10.69
C SER A 117 -8.48 -12.22 10.83
N THR A 118 -9.49 -12.61 11.62
CA THR A 118 -10.65 -11.75 11.92
C THR A 118 -10.22 -10.49 12.67
N TYR A 119 -9.32 -10.62 13.64
CA TYR A 119 -8.74 -9.47 14.33
C TYR A 119 -8.00 -8.52 13.37
N GLY A 120 -7.13 -9.07 12.51
CA GLY A 120 -6.44 -8.30 11.46
C GLY A 120 -7.40 -7.61 10.48
N THR A 121 -8.50 -8.30 10.11
CA THR A 121 -9.57 -7.74 9.27
C THR A 121 -10.23 -6.54 9.93
N VAL A 122 -10.58 -6.65 11.22
CA VAL A 122 -11.17 -5.53 11.98
C VAL A 122 -10.21 -4.33 12.04
N ILE A 123 -8.92 -4.56 12.27
CA ILE A 123 -7.91 -3.50 12.25
C ILE A 123 -7.85 -2.83 10.87
N ALA A 124 -7.81 -3.60 9.79
CA ALA A 124 -7.78 -3.05 8.43
C ALA A 124 -9.04 -2.25 8.10
N LEU A 125 -10.22 -2.71 8.54
CA LEU A 125 -11.47 -1.96 8.37
C LEU A 125 -11.46 -0.66 9.18
N ARG A 126 -10.93 -0.66 10.40
CA ARG A 126 -10.76 0.58 11.20
C ARG A 126 -9.82 1.58 10.53
N SER A 127 -8.83 1.12 9.75
CA SER A 127 -7.97 2.00 8.97
C SER A 127 -8.72 2.84 7.92
N ARG A 128 -9.89 2.38 7.50
CA ARG A 128 -10.76 3.07 6.53
C ARG A 128 -11.65 4.14 7.16
N THR A 129 -11.66 4.23 8.50
CA THR A 129 -12.45 5.25 9.19
C THR A 129 -11.76 6.60 9.04
N THR A 130 -12.46 7.55 8.45
CA THR A 130 -12.01 8.92 8.30
C THR A 130 -11.96 9.58 9.68
N PRO A 131 -10.81 10.10 10.13
CA PRO A 131 -10.73 10.83 11.39
C PRO A 131 -11.51 12.13 11.30
N ALA A 132 -12.17 12.52 12.41
CA ALA A 132 -13.07 13.67 12.43
C ALA A 132 -12.35 15.04 12.37
N VAL A 133 -11.03 15.11 12.56
CA VAL A 133 -10.29 16.38 12.70
C VAL A 133 -8.93 16.29 11.97
N GLY A 134 -8.47 17.43 11.45
CA GLY A 134 -7.10 17.57 10.91
C GLY A 134 -6.90 16.99 9.52
N ILE A 135 -7.95 16.99 8.69
CA ILE A 135 -7.89 16.53 7.30
C ILE A 135 -7.68 17.74 6.39
N VAL A 136 -6.74 17.62 5.47
CA VAL A 136 -6.49 18.59 4.40
C VAL A 136 -7.16 18.10 3.14
N SER A 137 -8.12 18.87 2.62
CA SER A 137 -8.79 18.54 1.36
C SER A 137 -7.97 19.02 0.18
N LEU A 138 -7.63 18.10 -0.71
CA LEU A 138 -6.78 18.31 -1.86
C LEU A 138 -7.47 17.90 -3.16
N ALA A 139 -7.18 18.60 -4.25
CA ALA A 139 -7.44 18.08 -5.57
C ALA A 139 -6.57 16.86 -5.85
N PHE A 140 -7.01 15.96 -6.73
CA PHE A 140 -6.22 14.78 -7.09
C PHE A 140 -4.97 15.21 -7.89
N PRO A 141 -3.77 14.76 -7.50
CA PRO A 141 -2.52 15.36 -7.97
C PRO A 141 -1.96 14.75 -9.26
N LEU A 142 -2.74 13.98 -9.99
CA LEU A 142 -2.31 13.33 -11.24
C LEU A 142 -3.29 13.60 -12.38
N GLU A 143 -2.78 13.50 -13.61
CA GLU A 143 -3.57 13.61 -14.83
C GLU A 143 -4.69 12.56 -14.94
N PRO A 144 -5.63 12.67 -15.92
CA PRO A 144 -6.67 11.68 -16.12
C PRO A 144 -6.14 10.26 -16.25
N GLY A 145 -6.74 9.32 -15.51
CA GLY A 145 -6.25 7.93 -15.50
C GLY A 145 -6.85 7.08 -14.38
N ARG A 146 -6.39 5.83 -14.32
CA ARG A 146 -6.78 4.87 -13.28
C ARG A 146 -5.62 4.64 -12.33
N TYR A 147 -5.87 4.82 -11.05
CA TYR A 147 -4.85 4.76 -10.01
C TYR A 147 -5.25 3.83 -8.88
N LEU A 148 -4.23 3.27 -8.21
CA LEU A 148 -4.38 2.46 -7.01
C LEU A 148 -3.60 3.10 -5.86
N VAL A 149 -4.22 3.19 -4.70
CA VAL A 149 -3.55 3.56 -3.45
C VAL A 149 -2.80 2.34 -2.91
N VAL A 150 -1.47 2.40 -2.86
CA VAL A 150 -0.63 1.31 -2.37
C VAL A 150 -0.21 1.48 -0.91
N ASN A 151 -0.09 2.72 -0.44
CA ASN A 151 -0.02 3.11 0.96
C ASN A 151 -1.04 4.20 1.23
N GLY A 152 -1.75 4.09 2.34
CA GLY A 152 -2.79 5.03 2.76
C GLY A 152 -3.63 4.40 3.86
N GLY A 153 -4.42 5.23 4.56
CA GLY A 153 -5.21 4.79 5.69
C GLY A 153 -4.69 5.32 7.03
N SER A 154 -5.45 5.04 8.10
CA SER A 154 -5.20 5.63 9.42
C SER A 154 -4.44 4.73 10.40
N ASN A 155 -4.00 3.53 9.98
CA ASN A 155 -3.15 2.66 10.81
C ASN A 155 -2.08 1.91 9.99
N ILE A 156 -1.11 1.35 10.72
CA ILE A 156 0.08 0.69 10.16
C ILE A 156 -0.24 -0.51 9.24
N SER A 157 -1.39 -1.16 9.41
CA SER A 157 -1.75 -2.34 8.61
C SER A 157 -1.98 -2.02 7.13
N THR A 158 -2.28 -0.77 6.82
CA THR A 158 -2.54 -0.30 5.45
C THR A 158 -1.63 0.85 5.02
N ASN A 159 -0.92 1.48 5.96
CA ASN A 159 -0.04 2.62 5.68
C ASN A 159 1.28 2.50 6.45
N ALA A 160 2.32 2.05 5.76
CA ALA A 160 3.65 1.86 6.36
C ALA A 160 4.31 3.18 6.81
N HIS A 161 3.94 4.32 6.23
CA HIS A 161 4.48 5.63 6.66
C HIS A 161 4.20 5.93 8.13
N LEU A 162 3.17 5.33 8.73
CA LEU A 162 2.85 5.52 10.15
C LEU A 162 3.91 5.00 11.11
N GLU A 163 4.89 4.20 10.64
CA GLU A 163 6.07 3.86 11.43
C GLU A 163 6.84 5.10 11.90
N THR A 164 6.80 6.18 11.12
CA THR A 164 7.47 7.44 11.45
C THR A 164 6.84 8.18 12.64
N LEU A 165 5.71 7.72 13.18
CA LEU A 165 5.15 8.19 14.44
C LEU A 165 5.85 7.59 15.67
N ASP A 166 6.64 6.53 15.52
CA ASP A 166 7.36 5.93 16.64
C ASP A 166 8.45 6.87 17.17
N ALA A 167 8.18 7.49 18.31
CA ALA A 167 9.10 8.41 18.99
C ALA A 167 10.35 7.70 19.53
N GLY A 168 10.32 6.37 19.68
CA GLY A 168 11.45 5.55 20.13
C GLY A 168 12.57 5.45 19.09
N VAL A 169 12.30 5.79 17.83
CA VAL A 169 13.29 5.76 16.74
C VAL A 169 13.72 7.20 16.39
N PRO A 170 14.91 7.67 16.82
CA PRO A 170 15.31 9.08 16.71
C PRO A 170 15.25 9.63 15.26
N ARG A 171 15.63 8.83 14.27
CA ARG A 171 15.60 9.23 12.84
C ARG A 171 14.20 9.58 12.34
N TYR A 172 13.14 8.99 12.92
CA TYR A 172 11.76 9.22 12.52
C TYR A 172 11.25 10.62 12.85
N ARG A 173 11.91 11.35 13.78
CA ARG A 173 11.56 12.76 14.07
C ARG A 173 11.69 13.64 12.84
N ALA A 174 12.76 13.44 12.05
CA ALA A 174 12.99 14.19 10.83
C ALA A 174 12.05 13.78 9.66
N TRP A 175 11.32 12.67 9.81
CA TRP A 175 10.45 12.09 8.77
C TRP A 175 8.97 12.09 9.16
N ARG A 176 8.66 12.64 10.32
CA ARG A 176 7.33 12.60 10.94
C ARG A 176 6.24 13.19 10.04
N GLY A 177 6.55 14.21 9.25
CA GLY A 177 5.58 14.89 8.38
C GLY A 177 4.89 13.95 7.37
N GLN A 178 5.60 12.91 6.91
CA GLN A 178 5.08 11.94 5.96
C GLN A 178 4.21 10.83 6.57
N SER A 179 3.97 10.80 7.88
CA SER A 179 3.31 9.67 8.56
C SER A 179 1.94 9.30 7.97
N TYR A 180 1.21 10.24 7.42
CA TYR A 180 -0.05 9.99 6.72
C TYR A 180 0.11 10.11 5.19
N GLY A 181 1.32 9.87 4.69
CA GLY A 181 1.59 9.86 3.26
C GLY A 181 0.73 8.85 2.51
N VAL A 182 0.48 9.16 1.25
CA VAL A 182 -0.26 8.33 0.30
C VAL A 182 0.61 8.09 -0.90
N ASP A 183 0.75 6.81 -1.27
CA ASP A 183 1.47 6.40 -2.47
C ASP A 183 0.48 5.92 -3.53
N LEU A 184 0.63 6.46 -4.73
CA LEU A 184 -0.24 6.23 -5.88
C LEU A 184 0.53 5.58 -7.01
N VAL A 185 -0.04 4.52 -7.60
CA VAL A 185 0.46 3.91 -8.85
C VAL A 185 -0.63 3.96 -9.93
N ALA A 186 -0.22 4.06 -11.20
CA ALA A 186 -1.18 3.97 -12.31
C ALA A 186 -1.40 2.52 -12.73
N LEU A 187 -2.61 2.23 -13.20
CA LEU A 187 -3.02 0.92 -13.69
C LEU A 187 -3.43 0.98 -15.16
N ASP A 188 -3.06 -0.05 -15.91
CA ASP A 188 -3.60 -0.26 -17.24
C ASP A 188 -5.06 -0.75 -17.21
N ARG A 189 -5.62 -1.06 -18.38
CA ARG A 189 -7.00 -1.57 -18.51
C ARG A 189 -7.23 -2.93 -17.83
N PHE A 190 -6.17 -3.69 -17.59
CA PHE A 190 -6.23 -5.00 -16.93
C PHE A 190 -5.94 -4.92 -15.42
N GLY A 191 -5.62 -3.74 -14.91
CA GLY A 191 -5.26 -3.52 -13.50
C GLY A 191 -3.81 -3.85 -13.20
N LEU A 192 -2.95 -3.89 -14.22
CA LEU A 192 -1.50 -4.08 -14.06
C LEU A 192 -0.82 -2.73 -13.86
N ARG A 193 0.27 -2.69 -13.07
CA ARG A 193 1.06 -1.47 -12.79
C ARG A 193 2.27 -1.29 -13.71
N ALA A 194 2.69 -2.39 -14.36
CA ALA A 194 3.90 -2.40 -15.19
C ALA A 194 3.81 -3.42 -16.32
N ARG A 195 4.66 -3.27 -17.33
CA ARG A 195 4.88 -4.25 -18.39
C ARG A 195 5.87 -5.31 -17.91
N GLY A 196 5.37 -6.36 -17.25
CA GLY A 196 6.16 -7.44 -16.65
C GLY A 196 5.90 -7.60 -15.16
N VAL A 197 6.59 -8.57 -14.54
CA VAL A 197 6.38 -8.92 -13.13
C VAL A 197 6.98 -7.85 -12.21
N GLN A 198 8.27 -7.56 -12.38
CA GLN A 198 9.01 -6.53 -11.64
C GLN A 198 10.18 -6.04 -12.52
N PRO A 199 9.87 -5.27 -13.57
CA PRO A 199 10.92 -4.80 -14.48
C PRO A 199 11.89 -3.85 -13.75
N ALA A 200 13.19 -3.99 -14.04
CA ALA A 200 14.22 -3.14 -13.46
C ALA A 200 14.17 -1.70 -14.01
N ASP A 201 13.74 -1.54 -15.26
CA ASP A 201 13.59 -0.24 -15.90
C ASP A 201 12.33 0.48 -15.39
N PRO A 202 12.43 1.64 -14.72
CA PRO A 202 11.29 2.42 -14.26
C PRO A 202 10.30 2.78 -15.37
N ARG A 203 10.76 2.94 -16.62
CA ARG A 203 9.93 3.26 -17.78
C ARG A 203 8.93 2.17 -18.17
N ALA A 204 9.09 0.96 -17.64
CA ALA A 204 8.12 -0.12 -17.82
C ALA A 204 6.87 0.01 -16.94
N TYR A 205 6.87 0.92 -15.96
CA TYR A 205 5.75 1.19 -15.06
C TYR A 205 4.81 2.25 -15.66
N PHE A 206 3.49 2.02 -15.59
CA PHE A 206 2.52 2.89 -16.28
C PHE A 206 2.40 4.28 -15.67
N ILE A 207 2.81 4.45 -14.40
CA ILE A 207 2.83 5.77 -13.76
C ILE A 207 4.07 6.60 -14.12
N TYR A 208 5.15 5.96 -14.61
CA TYR A 208 6.39 6.68 -14.94
C TYR A 208 6.15 7.71 -16.04
N GLY A 209 6.54 8.95 -15.79
CA GLY A 209 6.32 10.08 -16.69
C GLY A 209 4.93 10.71 -16.61
N ALA A 210 4.00 10.17 -15.80
CA ALA A 210 2.68 10.78 -15.60
C ALA A 210 2.81 12.19 -15.04
N ARG A 211 1.98 13.13 -15.52
CA ARG A 211 2.01 14.53 -15.08
C ARG A 211 1.53 14.66 -13.64
N VAL A 212 2.34 15.32 -12.83
CA VAL A 212 2.03 15.68 -11.45
C VAL A 212 1.47 17.09 -11.43
N LEU A 213 0.25 17.21 -10.92
CA LEU A 213 -0.53 18.44 -10.91
C LEU A 213 -0.61 19.02 -9.49
N SER A 214 -0.66 20.34 -9.39
CA SER A 214 -0.83 21.00 -8.09
C SER A 214 -2.16 20.64 -7.45
N PRO A 215 -2.18 20.05 -6.24
CA PRO A 215 -3.41 19.68 -5.55
C PRO A 215 -4.08 20.85 -4.81
N CYS A 216 -3.44 22.01 -4.76
CA CYS A 216 -3.93 23.23 -4.11
C CYS A 216 -3.42 24.48 -4.81
N ALA A 217 -4.08 25.61 -4.62
CA ALA A 217 -3.48 26.91 -4.87
C ALA A 217 -2.53 27.25 -3.71
N GLY A 218 -1.33 27.75 -4.05
CA GLY A 218 -0.32 28.07 -3.04
C GLY A 218 1.01 28.52 -3.62
N GLN A 219 1.99 28.62 -2.75
CA GLN A 219 3.37 28.99 -3.11
C GLN A 219 4.27 27.75 -3.08
N VAL A 220 5.12 27.59 -4.08
CA VAL A 220 6.21 26.61 -4.06
C VAL A 220 7.24 27.05 -3.03
N VAL A 221 7.42 26.27 -1.97
CA VAL A 221 8.43 26.56 -0.92
C VAL A 221 9.70 25.76 -1.11
N ILE A 222 9.62 24.59 -1.73
CA ILE A 222 10.75 23.73 -2.10
C ILE A 222 10.54 23.21 -3.53
N ALA A 223 11.61 23.18 -4.31
CA ALA A 223 11.69 22.50 -5.60
C ALA A 223 13.09 21.89 -5.71
N VAL A 224 13.18 20.58 -5.69
CA VAL A 224 14.41 19.79 -5.84
C VAL A 224 14.32 18.99 -7.12
N ASP A 225 15.35 19.06 -7.94
CA ASP A 225 15.46 18.36 -9.21
C ASP A 225 16.90 17.89 -9.46
N GLY A 226 17.09 16.98 -10.44
CA GLY A 226 18.41 16.53 -10.89
C GLY A 226 18.93 15.27 -10.22
N LEU A 227 18.26 14.72 -9.19
CA LEU A 227 18.59 13.40 -8.62
C LEU A 227 18.20 12.31 -9.62
N PRO A 228 19.05 11.29 -9.86
CA PRO A 228 18.77 10.25 -10.83
C PRO A 228 17.60 9.35 -10.40
N ASP A 229 16.89 8.77 -11.37
CA ASP A 229 16.00 7.64 -11.10
C ASP A 229 16.81 6.40 -10.77
N MET A 230 16.36 5.66 -9.76
CA MET A 230 16.94 4.38 -9.37
C MET A 230 16.36 3.26 -10.23
N GLN A 231 17.15 2.21 -10.48
CA GLN A 231 16.62 0.97 -11.06
C GLN A 231 15.81 0.21 -10.01
N VAL A 232 14.71 -0.39 -10.41
CA VAL A 232 13.89 -1.20 -9.51
C VAL A 232 14.63 -2.52 -9.21
N PRO A 233 14.77 -2.92 -7.94
CA PRO A 233 14.23 -2.34 -6.71
C PRO A 233 15.23 -1.49 -5.90
N GLU A 234 16.27 -0.95 -6.50
CA GLU A 234 17.28 -0.13 -5.84
C GLU A 234 16.67 1.18 -5.30
N VAL A 235 17.21 1.68 -4.19
CA VAL A 235 16.72 2.90 -3.53
C VAL A 235 17.88 3.80 -3.13
N ASP A 236 17.68 5.12 -3.23
CA ASP A 236 18.57 6.13 -2.67
C ASP A 236 18.05 6.55 -1.28
N ARG A 237 18.74 6.13 -0.22
CA ARG A 237 18.33 6.37 1.16
C ARG A 237 18.81 7.70 1.73
N ASP A 238 19.74 8.34 1.04
CA ASP A 238 20.26 9.64 1.46
C ASP A 238 19.29 10.76 1.07
N HIS A 239 18.50 10.55 0.00
CA HIS A 239 17.52 11.51 -0.50
C HIS A 239 16.09 10.93 -0.45
N LEU A 240 15.51 10.83 0.76
CA LEU A 240 14.23 10.13 0.98
C LEU A 240 13.11 10.50 0.01
N ALA A 241 12.86 11.80 -0.20
CA ALA A 241 11.79 12.27 -1.09
C ALA A 241 12.20 12.31 -2.58
N GLY A 242 13.48 12.05 -2.89
CA GLY A 242 14.02 12.20 -4.24
C GLY A 242 13.83 13.61 -4.79
N ASN A 243 13.62 13.75 -6.09
CA ASN A 243 13.17 15.00 -6.68
C ASN A 243 11.73 15.25 -6.20
N HIS A 244 11.48 16.48 -5.72
CA HIS A 244 10.19 16.77 -5.12
C HIS A 244 9.82 18.25 -5.19
N VAL A 245 8.54 18.52 -5.08
CA VAL A 245 7.99 19.87 -4.92
C VAL A 245 7.23 19.92 -3.61
N MET A 246 7.44 20.94 -2.79
CA MET A 246 6.62 21.25 -1.63
C MET A 246 5.87 22.55 -1.85
N LEU A 247 4.57 22.49 -1.65
CA LEU A 247 3.67 23.62 -1.79
C LEU A 247 3.18 24.06 -0.41
N ARG A 248 3.22 25.36 -0.16
CA ARG A 248 2.53 25.99 0.98
C ARG A 248 1.10 26.33 0.60
N CYS A 249 0.18 25.43 0.90
CA CYS A 249 -1.24 25.60 0.72
C CYS A 249 -1.87 26.43 1.85
N ALA A 250 -3.18 26.70 1.79
CA ALA A 250 -3.88 27.47 2.81
C ALA A 250 -3.77 26.86 4.21
N GLU A 251 -3.88 25.54 4.35
CA GLU A 251 -3.98 24.82 5.63
C GLU A 251 -2.72 24.05 6.01
N ALA A 252 -1.85 23.68 5.04
CA ALA A 252 -0.72 22.79 5.24
C ALA A 252 0.37 23.01 4.20
N ASP A 253 1.56 22.51 4.49
CA ASP A 253 2.58 22.26 3.47
C ASP A 253 2.33 20.86 2.88
N VAL A 254 2.33 20.75 1.53
CA VAL A 254 2.05 19.51 0.77
C VAL A 254 3.26 19.16 -0.07
N LEU A 255 3.82 17.97 0.13
CA LEU A 255 4.96 17.46 -0.63
C LEU A 255 4.50 16.42 -1.66
N LEU A 256 5.03 16.54 -2.88
CA LEU A 256 4.89 15.58 -3.97
C LEU A 256 6.29 15.09 -4.35
N GLY A 257 6.58 13.80 -4.11
CA GLY A 257 7.92 13.22 -4.18
C GLY A 257 8.11 12.18 -5.27
N HIS A 258 9.37 11.75 -5.40
CA HIS A 258 9.87 10.75 -6.35
C HIS A 258 9.72 11.16 -7.81
N LEU A 259 9.88 12.47 -8.10
CA LEU A 259 9.72 13.00 -9.45
C LEU A 259 10.90 12.59 -10.35
N GLN A 260 10.64 12.59 -11.66
CA GLN A 260 11.62 12.28 -12.69
C GLN A 260 12.70 13.37 -12.78
N PRO A 261 13.98 13.00 -12.95
CA PRO A 261 15.06 13.99 -13.13
C PRO A 261 14.82 14.89 -14.34
N GLY A 262 15.02 16.20 -14.14
CA GLY A 262 14.83 17.23 -15.16
C GLY A 262 13.36 17.53 -15.48
N SER A 263 12.42 17.00 -14.70
CA SER A 263 10.98 17.19 -14.96
C SER A 263 10.33 18.30 -14.13
N VAL A 264 10.94 18.77 -13.06
CA VAL A 264 10.38 19.81 -12.20
C VAL A 264 10.26 21.12 -12.96
N ARG A 265 9.04 21.66 -13.06
CA ARG A 265 8.70 22.81 -13.90
C ARG A 265 8.54 24.12 -13.13
N VAL A 266 8.63 24.05 -11.83
CA VAL A 266 8.42 25.20 -10.93
C VAL A 266 9.68 25.45 -10.10
N ARG A 267 9.76 26.64 -9.51
CA ARG A 267 10.87 27.05 -8.64
C ARG A 267 10.33 27.58 -7.31
N ALA A 268 11.13 27.50 -6.27
CA ALA A 268 10.81 28.12 -4.99
C ALA A 268 10.44 29.60 -5.16
N GLY A 269 9.40 30.04 -4.47
CA GLY A 269 8.83 31.38 -4.56
C GLY A 269 7.73 31.53 -5.63
N ALA A 270 7.59 30.61 -6.59
CA ALA A 270 6.52 30.67 -7.59
C ALA A 270 5.15 30.41 -6.96
N ASN A 271 4.11 31.10 -7.43
CA ASN A 271 2.72 30.79 -7.10
C ASN A 271 2.15 29.82 -8.14
N VAL A 272 1.33 28.87 -7.66
CA VAL A 272 0.66 27.89 -8.50
C VAL A 272 -0.83 27.85 -8.20
N ALA A 273 -1.62 27.57 -9.22
CA ALA A 273 -3.04 27.29 -9.11
C ALA A 273 -3.30 25.76 -9.03
N VAL A 274 -4.48 25.36 -8.59
CA VAL A 274 -4.91 23.95 -8.66
C VAL A 274 -4.85 23.48 -10.12
N GLY A 275 -4.22 22.32 -10.35
CA GLY A 275 -4.08 21.72 -11.67
C GLY A 275 -2.85 22.16 -12.47
N ASP A 276 -2.05 23.12 -11.97
CA ASP A 276 -0.81 23.49 -12.62
C ASP A 276 0.18 22.31 -12.67
N TRP A 277 0.85 22.15 -13.80
CA TRP A 277 1.81 21.06 -13.99
C TRP A 277 3.14 21.34 -13.26
N LEU A 278 3.40 20.53 -12.22
CA LEU A 278 4.58 20.70 -11.36
C LEU A 278 5.81 19.89 -11.82
N GLY A 279 5.62 18.74 -12.44
CA GLY A 279 6.64 17.79 -12.85
C GLY A 279 6.05 16.48 -13.31
N SER A 280 6.87 15.46 -13.46
CA SER A 280 6.45 14.11 -13.85
C SER A 280 6.89 13.06 -12.84
N VAL A 281 6.12 11.99 -12.68
CA VAL A 281 6.46 10.87 -11.79
C VAL A 281 7.71 10.16 -12.30
N GLY A 282 8.67 9.92 -11.42
CA GLY A 282 9.90 9.19 -11.65
C GLY A 282 10.08 8.03 -10.68
N ASN A 283 11.36 7.75 -10.35
CA ASN A 283 11.78 6.74 -9.37
C ASN A 283 13.01 7.23 -8.59
N SER A 284 13.09 8.52 -8.31
CA SER A 284 14.22 9.11 -7.59
C SER A 284 14.03 9.03 -6.07
N GLY A 285 15.12 8.84 -5.32
CA GLY A 285 15.08 8.78 -3.86
C GLY A 285 14.79 7.40 -3.29
N ASN A 286 14.19 7.35 -2.09
CA ASN A 286 13.90 6.11 -1.36
C ASN A 286 12.58 5.47 -1.84
N THR A 287 12.58 5.00 -3.07
CA THR A 287 11.43 4.37 -3.73
C THR A 287 11.83 3.05 -4.38
N GLY A 288 11.17 1.96 -4.04
CA GLY A 288 11.46 0.62 -4.58
C GLY A 288 10.86 0.36 -5.96
N GLU A 289 9.89 1.16 -6.42
CA GLU A 289 9.31 1.16 -7.76
C GLU A 289 8.58 2.50 -8.00
N PRO A 290 8.41 2.95 -9.26
CA PRO A 290 7.77 4.21 -9.60
C PRO A 290 6.39 4.37 -8.96
N HIS A 291 6.21 5.45 -8.21
CA HIS A 291 4.94 5.87 -7.62
C HIS A 291 4.97 7.38 -7.35
N LEU A 292 3.81 8.00 -7.18
CA LEU A 292 3.73 9.34 -6.62
C LEU A 292 3.51 9.26 -5.12
N HIS A 293 4.47 9.76 -4.34
CA HIS A 293 4.30 10.00 -2.91
C HIS A 293 3.69 11.38 -2.68
N VAL A 294 2.62 11.43 -1.89
CA VAL A 294 1.96 12.69 -1.49
C VAL A 294 1.76 12.69 0.02
N HIS A 295 2.23 13.71 0.71
CA HIS A 295 1.83 13.93 2.10
C HIS A 295 1.55 15.39 2.40
N ALA A 296 0.79 15.63 3.47
CA ALA A 296 0.57 16.95 4.03
C ALA A 296 1.09 17.02 5.46
N GLN A 297 1.63 18.16 5.83
CA GLN A 297 2.13 18.44 7.19
C GLN A 297 1.82 19.87 7.60
N GLY A 298 1.93 20.18 8.89
CA GLY A 298 1.86 21.54 9.42
C GLY A 298 2.93 22.42 8.77
N LYS A 299 2.59 23.67 8.50
CA LYS A 299 3.53 24.64 7.94
C LYS A 299 4.75 24.79 8.84
N GLY A 300 5.93 24.70 8.24
CA GLY A 300 7.19 24.68 8.96
C GLY A 300 8.37 25.26 8.18
N PRO A 301 9.58 25.14 8.73
CA PRO A 301 10.79 25.53 8.06
C PRO A 301 11.08 24.61 6.88
N THR A 302 11.70 25.15 5.83
CA THR A 302 12.01 24.43 4.60
C THR A 302 13.27 23.55 4.69
N GLU A 303 14.05 23.73 5.74
CA GLU A 303 15.27 22.96 6.01
C GLU A 303 15.01 21.51 6.43
N THR A 304 13.79 21.23 6.89
CA THR A 304 13.34 19.90 7.29
C THR A 304 12.03 19.52 6.61
N PRO A 305 12.07 19.26 5.30
CA PRO A 305 10.87 19.12 4.46
C PRO A 305 9.95 17.96 4.85
N LEU A 306 10.44 16.99 5.63
CA LEU A 306 9.67 15.85 6.10
C LEU A 306 9.36 15.89 7.61
N GLY A 307 9.83 16.93 8.33
CA GLY A 307 9.83 17.01 9.80
C GLY A 307 8.62 17.70 10.42
N GLY A 308 7.65 18.15 9.65
CA GLY A 308 6.47 18.86 10.14
C GLY A 308 5.47 17.95 10.88
N ASP A 309 4.48 18.56 11.55
CA ASP A 309 3.38 17.81 12.16
C ASP A 309 2.53 17.14 11.08
N PRO A 310 2.36 15.81 11.09
CA PRO A 310 1.67 15.10 10.04
C PRO A 310 0.19 15.46 9.96
N ARG A 311 -0.31 15.67 8.76
CA ARG A 311 -1.72 15.94 8.45
C ARG A 311 -2.27 14.82 7.57
N ARG A 312 -3.52 14.46 7.81
CA ARG A 312 -4.24 13.54 6.94
C ARG A 312 -4.71 14.26 5.71
N ILE A 313 -4.80 13.56 4.59
CA ILE A 313 -5.27 14.13 3.33
C ILE A 313 -6.50 13.39 2.84
N GLU A 314 -7.36 14.10 2.13
CA GLU A 314 -8.44 13.54 1.34
C GLU A 314 -8.41 14.09 -0.08
N PHE A 315 -8.85 13.29 -1.03
CA PHE A 315 -9.02 13.70 -2.40
C PHE A 315 -10.52 13.77 -2.72
N LYS A 316 -11.03 14.97 -2.99
CA LYS A 316 -12.45 15.20 -3.32
C LYS A 316 -13.40 14.58 -2.27
N GLY A 317 -13.11 14.77 -0.98
CA GLY A 317 -13.92 14.25 0.13
C GLY A 317 -13.76 12.74 0.41
N ARG A 318 -12.80 12.06 -0.21
CA ARG A 318 -12.51 10.64 0.03
C ARG A 318 -11.16 10.47 0.70
N PHE A 319 -11.16 9.87 1.88
CA PHE A 319 -9.94 9.50 2.58
C PHE A 319 -9.29 8.28 1.91
N PRO A 320 -8.06 8.40 1.36
CA PRO A 320 -7.43 7.33 0.60
C PRO A 320 -6.88 6.23 1.52
N VAL A 321 -7.25 4.99 1.23
CA VAL A 321 -6.77 3.81 1.97
C VAL A 321 -6.23 2.78 0.99
N ARG A 322 -5.22 2.03 1.42
CA ARG A 322 -4.65 0.94 0.61
C ARG A 322 -5.74 0.09 -0.06
N GLY A 323 -5.58 -0.16 -1.34
CA GLY A 323 -6.51 -0.91 -2.17
C GLY A 323 -7.62 -0.05 -2.80
N ASP A 324 -7.75 1.24 -2.43
CA ASP A 324 -8.72 2.13 -3.08
C ASP A 324 -8.29 2.41 -4.52
N ARG A 325 -9.26 2.35 -5.42
CA ARG A 325 -9.09 2.71 -6.82
C ARG A 325 -9.69 4.09 -7.06
N ILE A 326 -8.93 4.91 -7.76
CA ILE A 326 -9.31 6.29 -8.08
C ILE A 326 -9.29 6.42 -9.60
N GLU A 327 -10.42 6.82 -10.16
CA GLU A 327 -10.52 7.23 -11.56
C GLU A 327 -10.48 8.77 -11.59
N ALA A 328 -9.37 9.30 -12.10
CA ALA A 328 -9.23 10.72 -12.34
C ALA A 328 -9.81 11.06 -13.70
N PRO A 329 -10.74 12.05 -13.79
CA PRO A 329 -11.39 12.48 -15.04
C PRO A 329 -10.45 13.23 -15.96
#